data_e3f2f54501efa7a4daf7cafeabe6ce7e
#
_entry.id   e3f2f54501efa7a4daf7cafeabe6ce7e
#
_cell.length_a   1.000
_cell.length_b   1.000
_cell.length_c   1.000
_cell.angle_alpha   90.00
_cell.angle_beta   90.00
_cell.angle_gamma   90.00
#
_symmetry.space_group_name_H-M   'P 1'
#
loop_
_entity.id
_entity.type
_entity.pdbx_description
1 polymer ?
#
loop_
_entity_poly.entity_id
_entity_poly.type
_entity_poly.pdbx_seq_one_letter_code
_entity_poly.pdbx_strand_id
1 'polypeptide(L)'
;MATLTSYISEVRRLLHDANGNFWDDAELTDYINSARERVVRDTGCLRTLQITQTPLSTTGVAATAWAASTAVTAGQFLFSNIFIYEVITSGTTDTSPPPYPASGATFPPTAPFTNGTATLQYSSNAEIINYAAMPNGQYTLDIMNVNIYWGNSRIPLRYLPWSNVNAQLRYWQNYVGRPVCFSTYGQGQIYISPVPDQSYYMELDTVIMPTPLQTSAPSVIDTIVAPYTTPVAFYAAYKAKYKEQSYGEAEIYKQEYSKHVNAVQNSVFTRRIPDPYSSPY
;
A
#
# COMPACT_ATOMS: atom_id res chain seq x y z
N MET A 1 12.37 -10.35 21.32
CA MET A 1 11.39 -9.98 20.27
C MET A 1 10.00 -10.10 20.88
N ALA A 2 9.10 -9.18 20.60
CA ALA A 2 7.76 -9.19 21.19
C ALA A 2 6.90 -10.28 20.56
N THR A 3 6.06 -10.90 21.36
CA THR A 3 5.05 -11.91 20.96
C THR A 3 3.73 -11.55 21.62
N LEU A 4 2.63 -12.13 21.16
CA LEU A 4 1.33 -11.88 21.78
C LEU A 4 1.36 -12.23 23.27
N THR A 5 1.97 -13.36 23.66
CA THR A 5 2.11 -13.77 25.05
C THR A 5 2.86 -12.72 25.88
N SER A 6 3.94 -12.13 25.33
CA SER A 6 4.70 -11.10 26.05
C SER A 6 3.87 -9.82 26.23
N TYR A 7 3.11 -9.41 25.22
CA TYR A 7 2.21 -8.26 25.34
C TYR A 7 1.08 -8.48 26.35
N ILE A 8 0.42 -9.66 26.30
CA ILE A 8 -0.64 -9.99 27.27
C ILE A 8 -0.09 -9.94 28.70
N SER A 9 1.07 -10.54 28.93
CA SER A 9 1.73 -10.53 30.27
C SER A 9 2.03 -9.08 30.72
N GLU A 10 2.52 -8.24 29.84
CA GLU A 10 2.83 -6.84 30.17
C GLU A 10 1.56 -6.03 30.43
N VAL A 11 0.52 -6.16 29.61
CA VAL A 11 -0.77 -5.49 29.80
C VAL A 11 -1.44 -5.95 31.10
N ARG A 12 -1.45 -7.25 31.42
CA ARG A 12 -1.98 -7.78 32.68
C ARG A 12 -1.25 -7.21 33.89
N ARG A 13 0.07 -7.05 33.81
CA ARG A 13 0.86 -6.41 34.86
C ARG A 13 0.46 -4.95 35.06
N LEU A 14 0.22 -4.20 34.00
CA LEU A 14 -0.25 -2.79 34.08
C LEU A 14 -1.67 -2.69 34.66
N LEU A 15 -2.53 -3.66 34.34
CA LEU A 15 -3.92 -3.70 34.80
C LEU A 15 -4.07 -4.31 36.21
N HIS A 16 -2.99 -4.79 36.86
CA HIS A 16 -3.01 -5.53 38.11
C HIS A 16 -3.86 -6.81 38.09
N ASP A 17 -4.02 -7.43 36.89
CA ASP A 17 -4.77 -8.66 36.68
C ASP A 17 -3.84 -9.84 36.29
N ALA A 18 -2.83 -10.09 37.11
CA ALA A 18 -1.83 -11.11 36.81
C ALA A 18 -2.41 -12.52 36.64
N ASN A 19 -3.53 -12.82 37.30
CA ASN A 19 -4.18 -14.13 37.26
C ASN A 19 -5.23 -14.27 36.15
N GLY A 20 -5.53 -13.22 35.39
CA GLY A 20 -6.51 -13.26 34.31
C GLY A 20 -7.95 -13.44 34.76
N ASN A 21 -8.30 -12.86 35.90
CA ASN A 21 -9.64 -13.01 36.48
C ASN A 21 -10.66 -12.04 35.87
N PHE A 22 -10.21 -10.90 35.37
CA PHE A 22 -11.08 -9.82 34.87
C PHE A 22 -11.05 -9.70 33.34
N TRP A 23 -9.90 -9.95 32.74
CA TRP A 23 -9.70 -9.72 31.31
C TRP A 23 -9.44 -11.04 30.59
N ASP A 24 -10.27 -11.34 29.59
CA ASP A 24 -10.04 -12.49 28.73
C ASP A 24 -8.88 -12.23 27.74
N ASP A 25 -8.13 -13.29 27.39
CA ASP A 25 -7.01 -13.20 26.46
C ASP A 25 -7.47 -12.76 25.05
N ALA A 26 -8.67 -13.16 24.64
CA ALA A 26 -9.22 -12.74 23.35
C ALA A 26 -9.45 -11.23 23.31
N GLU A 27 -10.03 -10.67 24.36
CA GLU A 27 -10.28 -9.24 24.46
C GLU A 27 -8.98 -8.42 24.56
N LEU A 28 -8.01 -8.89 25.35
CA LEU A 28 -6.70 -8.25 25.42
C LEU A 28 -5.98 -8.31 24.06
N THR A 29 -6.17 -9.38 23.29
CA THR A 29 -5.61 -9.51 21.93
C THR A 29 -6.18 -8.44 21.00
N ASP A 30 -7.47 -8.18 21.07
CA ASP A 30 -8.11 -7.11 20.27
C ASP A 30 -7.58 -5.72 20.64
N TYR A 31 -7.37 -5.45 21.93
CA TYR A 31 -6.78 -4.20 22.37
C TYR A 31 -5.32 -4.06 21.95
N ILE A 32 -4.55 -5.14 22.03
CA ILE A 32 -3.15 -5.19 21.58
C ILE A 32 -3.07 -4.95 20.06
N ASN A 33 -3.90 -5.62 19.26
CA ASN A 33 -3.92 -5.41 17.80
C ASN A 33 -4.29 -3.96 17.47
N SER A 34 -5.30 -3.41 18.11
CA SER A 34 -5.67 -2.00 17.93
C SER A 34 -4.56 -1.03 18.37
N ALA A 35 -3.81 -1.38 19.42
CA ALA A 35 -2.66 -0.60 19.87
C ALA A 35 -1.51 -0.65 18.86
N ARG A 36 -1.24 -1.80 18.29
CA ARG A 36 -0.23 -1.99 17.24
C ARG A 36 -0.55 -1.16 16.00
N GLU A 37 -1.80 -1.20 15.54
CA GLU A 37 -2.25 -0.34 14.44
C GLU A 37 -2.06 1.13 14.76
N ARG A 38 -2.37 1.54 15.99
CA ARG A 38 -2.23 2.93 16.42
C ARG A 38 -0.76 3.36 16.41
N VAL A 39 0.15 2.53 16.93
CA VAL A 39 1.59 2.80 16.92
C VAL A 39 2.10 2.97 15.48
N VAL A 40 1.70 2.10 14.56
CA VAL A 40 2.13 2.22 13.17
C VAL A 40 1.59 3.49 12.51
N ARG A 41 0.34 3.86 12.77
CA ARG A 41 -0.24 5.13 12.26
C ARG A 41 0.50 6.36 12.77
N ASP A 42 0.86 6.35 14.06
CA ASP A 42 1.50 7.52 14.69
C ASP A 42 3.00 7.62 14.35
N THR A 43 3.66 6.50 14.06
CA THR A 43 5.12 6.47 13.88
C THR A 43 5.60 6.15 12.47
N GLY A 44 4.76 5.51 11.65
CA GLY A 44 5.17 4.99 10.34
C GLY A 44 6.30 3.96 10.41
N CYS A 45 6.42 3.22 11.54
CA CYS A 45 7.57 2.36 11.80
C CYS A 45 7.64 1.10 10.93
N LEU A 46 6.52 0.65 10.40
CA LEU A 46 6.44 -0.56 9.59
C LEU A 46 6.47 -0.21 8.11
N ARG A 47 7.68 -0.11 7.58
CA ARG A 47 7.92 0.20 6.16
C ARG A 47 8.34 -1.04 5.40
N THR A 48 7.86 -1.16 4.17
CA THR A 48 8.26 -2.23 3.25
C THR A 48 8.43 -1.68 1.83
N LEU A 49 9.35 -2.31 1.10
CA LEU A 49 9.54 -2.06 -0.32
C LEU A 49 8.78 -3.13 -1.09
N GLN A 50 7.79 -2.70 -1.87
CA GLN A 50 7.06 -3.57 -2.79
C GLN A 50 7.60 -3.36 -4.20
N ILE A 51 8.04 -4.45 -4.84
CA ILE A 51 8.53 -4.41 -6.22
C ILE A 51 7.46 -5.00 -7.12
N THR A 52 7.10 -4.29 -8.15
CA THR A 52 6.13 -4.69 -9.16
C THR A 52 6.52 -4.18 -10.54
N GLN A 53 5.68 -4.43 -11.53
CA GLN A 53 5.84 -3.89 -12.88
C GLN A 53 4.65 -3.02 -13.24
N THR A 54 4.90 -1.91 -13.90
CA THR A 54 3.85 -1.04 -14.45
C THR A 54 3.71 -1.30 -15.96
N PRO A 55 2.51 -1.19 -16.55
CA PRO A 55 1.23 -0.93 -15.90
C PRO A 55 0.66 -2.16 -15.18
N LEU A 56 -0.20 -1.92 -14.19
CA LEU A 56 -0.89 -2.98 -13.44
C LEU A 56 -2.38 -3.01 -13.79
N SER A 57 -2.93 -4.22 -13.90
CA SER A 57 -4.39 -4.40 -13.99
C SER A 57 -5.09 -4.04 -12.68
N THR A 58 -6.43 -4.01 -12.70
CA THR A 58 -7.26 -3.80 -11.50
C THR A 58 -7.07 -4.88 -10.43
N THR A 59 -6.58 -6.07 -10.83
CA THR A 59 -6.27 -7.18 -9.92
C THR A 59 -4.83 -7.19 -9.42
N GLY A 60 -4.03 -6.19 -9.79
CA GLY A 60 -2.62 -6.09 -9.39
C GLY A 60 -1.66 -6.98 -10.21
N VAL A 61 -2.14 -7.59 -11.27
CA VAL A 61 -1.31 -8.36 -12.21
C VAL A 61 -0.67 -7.42 -13.22
N ALA A 62 0.63 -7.59 -13.48
CA ALA A 62 1.35 -6.80 -14.48
C ALA A 62 0.80 -7.06 -15.88
N ALA A 63 0.50 -5.99 -16.62
CA ALA A 63 0.07 -6.07 -18.01
C ALA A 63 1.29 -6.07 -18.94
N THR A 64 1.28 -6.94 -19.95
CA THR A 64 2.31 -7.00 -21.00
C THR A 64 1.92 -6.09 -22.17
N ALA A 65 2.92 -5.54 -22.87
CA ALA A 65 2.63 -4.75 -24.07
C ALA A 65 1.91 -5.61 -25.10
N TRP A 66 0.86 -5.06 -25.70
CA TRP A 66 0.20 -5.70 -26.83
C TRP A 66 1.18 -5.78 -28.00
N ALA A 67 1.23 -6.92 -28.66
CA ALA A 67 2.01 -7.13 -29.86
C ALA A 67 1.14 -7.78 -30.95
N ALA A 68 1.42 -7.43 -32.22
CA ALA A 68 0.66 -7.96 -33.34
C ALA A 68 0.91 -9.46 -33.53
N SER A 69 -0.10 -10.20 -33.96
CA SER A 69 -0.04 -11.62 -34.33
C SER A 69 0.60 -12.52 -33.25
N THR A 70 0.38 -12.19 -31.99
CA THR A 70 0.96 -12.86 -30.83
C THR A 70 -0.06 -13.73 -30.15
N ALA A 71 0.32 -14.97 -29.79
CA ALA A 71 -0.53 -15.87 -29.03
C ALA A 71 -0.71 -15.35 -27.59
N VAL A 72 -1.96 -15.30 -27.13
CA VAL A 72 -2.35 -14.84 -25.79
C VAL A 72 -3.30 -15.84 -25.13
N THR A 73 -3.25 -15.90 -23.82
CA THR A 73 -4.04 -16.83 -23.00
C THR A 73 -5.09 -16.10 -22.16
N ALA A 74 -6.23 -16.73 -21.93
CA ALA A 74 -7.28 -16.18 -21.07
C ALA A 74 -6.75 -15.86 -19.66
N GLY A 75 -7.17 -14.73 -19.11
CA GLY A 75 -6.68 -14.19 -17.84
C GLY A 75 -5.38 -13.38 -17.93
N GLN A 76 -4.75 -13.29 -19.10
CA GLN A 76 -3.62 -12.42 -19.33
C GLN A 76 -4.09 -10.96 -19.50
N PHE A 77 -3.26 -10.00 -19.07
CA PHE A 77 -3.53 -8.57 -19.28
C PHE A 77 -2.56 -7.99 -20.30
N LEU A 78 -3.11 -7.24 -21.25
CA LEU A 78 -2.38 -6.57 -22.32
C LEU A 78 -2.60 -5.07 -22.22
N PHE A 79 -1.56 -4.26 -22.37
CA PHE A 79 -1.75 -2.81 -22.50
C PHE A 79 -1.44 -2.35 -23.92
N SER A 80 -2.27 -1.46 -24.42
CA SER A 80 -2.09 -0.77 -25.70
C SER A 80 -2.44 0.69 -25.50
N ASN A 81 -1.50 1.58 -25.81
CA ASN A 81 -1.60 3.00 -25.53
C ASN A 81 -1.90 3.28 -24.05
N ILE A 82 -3.06 3.88 -23.77
CA ILE A 82 -3.48 4.27 -22.42
C ILE A 82 -4.37 3.22 -21.75
N PHE A 83 -4.71 2.10 -22.41
CA PHE A 83 -5.67 1.13 -21.93
C PHE A 83 -5.05 -0.21 -21.60
N ILE A 84 -5.60 -0.86 -20.58
CA ILE A 84 -5.33 -2.25 -20.23
C ILE A 84 -6.56 -3.08 -20.57
N TYR A 85 -6.32 -4.21 -21.24
CA TYR A 85 -7.35 -5.19 -21.65
C TYR A 85 -7.07 -6.52 -20.98
N GLU A 86 -8.12 -7.17 -20.52
CA GLU A 86 -8.09 -8.57 -20.08
C GLU A 86 -8.43 -9.48 -21.27
N VAL A 87 -7.67 -10.54 -21.44
CA VAL A 87 -7.93 -11.59 -22.43
C VAL A 87 -9.00 -12.51 -21.86
N ILE A 88 -10.20 -12.47 -22.41
CA ILE A 88 -11.33 -13.32 -22.00
C ILE A 88 -11.24 -14.69 -22.67
N THR A 89 -10.90 -14.73 -23.97
CA THR A 89 -10.75 -15.97 -24.73
C THR A 89 -9.36 -16.01 -25.35
N SER A 90 -8.66 -17.11 -25.11
CA SER A 90 -7.33 -17.36 -25.69
C SER A 90 -7.37 -17.35 -27.24
N GLY A 91 -6.33 -16.83 -27.85
CA GLY A 91 -6.24 -16.72 -29.30
C GLY A 91 -4.96 -16.03 -29.73
N THR A 92 -4.97 -15.53 -30.94
CA THR A 92 -3.87 -14.71 -31.53
C THR A 92 -4.39 -13.30 -31.73
N THR A 93 -3.61 -12.31 -31.29
CA THR A 93 -3.93 -10.89 -31.49
C THR A 93 -3.94 -10.53 -32.99
N ASP A 94 -4.67 -9.48 -33.34
CA ASP A 94 -4.74 -8.97 -34.70
C ASP A 94 -3.39 -8.34 -35.13
N THR A 95 -3.28 -7.96 -36.39
CA THR A 95 -2.17 -7.17 -36.94
C THR A 95 -2.22 -5.70 -36.51
N SER A 96 -3.41 -5.22 -36.13
CA SER A 96 -3.68 -3.86 -35.66
C SER A 96 -3.98 -3.84 -34.16
N PRO A 97 -3.50 -2.80 -33.43
CA PRO A 97 -3.79 -2.66 -32.01
C PRO A 97 -5.29 -2.53 -31.75
N PRO A 98 -5.76 -2.83 -30.53
CA PRO A 98 -7.15 -2.65 -30.15
C PRO A 98 -7.62 -1.23 -30.48
N PRO A 99 -8.78 -1.08 -31.13
CA PRO A 99 -9.25 0.23 -31.54
C PRO A 99 -9.61 1.09 -30.32
N TYR A 100 -9.37 2.38 -30.44
CA TYR A 100 -10.02 3.34 -29.54
C TYR A 100 -11.53 3.21 -29.63
N PRO A 101 -12.26 3.42 -28.51
CA PRO A 101 -13.71 3.47 -28.57
C PRO A 101 -14.15 4.48 -29.65
N ALA A 102 -15.01 4.05 -30.54
CA ALA A 102 -15.53 4.94 -31.59
C ALA A 102 -16.23 6.15 -30.96
N SER A 103 -16.17 7.30 -31.66
CA SER A 103 -16.90 8.50 -31.23
C SER A 103 -18.38 8.18 -31.03
N GLY A 104 -18.91 8.45 -29.85
CA GLY A 104 -20.30 8.11 -29.45
C GLY A 104 -20.47 6.77 -28.76
N ALA A 105 -19.43 5.94 -28.67
CA ALA A 105 -19.47 4.75 -27.84
C ALA A 105 -19.46 5.11 -26.35
N THR A 106 -20.10 4.26 -25.53
CA THR A 106 -20.03 4.39 -24.07
C THR A 106 -18.58 4.18 -23.62
N PHE A 107 -18.02 5.12 -22.91
CA PHE A 107 -16.68 5.00 -22.35
C PHE A 107 -16.76 4.83 -20.83
N PRO A 108 -15.99 3.91 -20.24
CA PRO A 108 -15.15 2.88 -20.86
C PRO A 108 -15.99 1.80 -21.57
N PRO A 109 -15.45 1.14 -22.63
CA PRO A 109 -16.16 0.07 -23.31
C PRO A 109 -16.30 -1.13 -22.37
N THR A 110 -17.53 -1.48 -22.04
CA THR A 110 -17.81 -2.56 -21.07
C THR A 110 -18.00 -3.93 -21.74
N ALA A 111 -18.27 -3.95 -23.04
CA ALA A 111 -18.47 -5.18 -23.78
C ALA A 111 -17.14 -5.76 -24.30
N PRO A 112 -16.95 -7.10 -24.23
CA PRO A 112 -15.83 -7.77 -24.90
C PRO A 112 -15.88 -7.55 -26.41
N PHE A 113 -14.71 -7.47 -27.04
CA PHE A 113 -14.57 -7.34 -28.49
C PHE A 113 -13.48 -8.29 -29.01
N THR A 114 -13.54 -8.62 -30.29
CA THR A 114 -12.56 -9.49 -30.93
C THR A 114 -11.35 -8.67 -31.41
N ASN A 115 -10.14 -9.19 -31.15
CA ASN A 115 -8.90 -8.70 -31.71
C ASN A 115 -8.11 -9.90 -32.26
N GLY A 116 -8.18 -10.10 -33.58
CA GLY A 116 -7.74 -11.33 -34.22
C GLY A 116 -8.67 -12.50 -33.88
N THR A 117 -8.11 -13.59 -33.31
CA THR A 117 -8.90 -14.72 -32.79
C THR A 117 -9.10 -14.66 -31.28
N ALA A 118 -8.45 -13.74 -30.59
CA ALA A 118 -8.61 -13.51 -29.16
C ALA A 118 -9.80 -12.58 -28.89
N THR A 119 -10.44 -12.74 -27.73
CA THR A 119 -11.45 -11.79 -27.23
C THR A 119 -10.88 -10.98 -26.08
N LEU A 120 -10.91 -9.67 -26.20
CA LEU A 120 -10.41 -8.73 -25.22
C LEU A 120 -11.56 -7.96 -24.57
N GLN A 121 -11.38 -7.60 -23.31
CA GLN A 121 -12.28 -6.71 -22.57
C GLN A 121 -11.48 -5.60 -21.91
N TYR A 122 -11.99 -4.37 -21.96
CA TYR A 122 -11.38 -3.27 -21.23
C TYR A 122 -11.36 -3.53 -19.72
N SER A 123 -10.23 -3.32 -19.08
CA SER A 123 -10.03 -3.49 -17.63
C SER A 123 -9.84 -2.14 -16.94
N SER A 124 -8.83 -1.38 -17.34
CA SER A 124 -8.46 -0.11 -16.71
C SER A 124 -7.57 0.75 -17.62
N ASN A 125 -7.27 1.97 -17.16
CA ASN A 125 -6.25 2.79 -17.79
C ASN A 125 -4.85 2.40 -17.30
N ALA A 126 -3.86 2.45 -18.19
CA ALA A 126 -2.47 2.07 -17.89
C ALA A 126 -1.76 3.03 -16.93
N GLU A 127 -2.27 4.25 -16.76
CA GLU A 127 -1.76 5.24 -15.80
C GLU A 127 -2.21 4.99 -14.36
N ILE A 128 -3.25 4.14 -14.17
CA ILE A 128 -3.84 3.87 -12.85
C ILE A 128 -3.25 2.57 -12.31
N ILE A 129 -2.62 2.66 -11.15
CA ILE A 129 -2.10 1.51 -10.43
C ILE A 129 -2.95 1.27 -9.20
N ASN A 130 -3.63 0.12 -9.15
CA ASN A 130 -4.38 -0.31 -7.98
C ASN A 130 -3.45 -1.08 -7.03
N TYR A 131 -2.78 -0.36 -6.12
CA TYR A 131 -1.88 -1.00 -5.17
C TYR A 131 -2.63 -1.80 -4.08
N ALA A 132 -3.91 -1.54 -3.85
CA ALA A 132 -4.72 -2.33 -2.91
C ALA A 132 -4.91 -3.78 -3.38
N ALA A 133 -4.86 -4.03 -4.70
CA ALA A 133 -4.93 -5.37 -5.28
C ALA A 133 -3.58 -6.12 -5.29
N MET A 134 -2.47 -5.44 -4.97
CA MET A 134 -1.15 -6.07 -4.90
C MET A 134 -1.03 -6.97 -3.66
N PRO A 135 -0.12 -7.96 -3.66
CA PRO A 135 0.20 -8.71 -2.46
C PRO A 135 0.57 -7.76 -1.30
N ASN A 136 -0.13 -7.90 -0.17
CA ASN A 136 -0.06 -7.00 0.99
C ASN A 136 -0.52 -5.55 0.76
N GLY A 137 -0.98 -5.20 -0.43
CA GLY A 137 -1.46 -3.85 -0.76
C GLY A 137 -2.66 -3.41 0.08
N GLN A 138 -3.54 -4.34 0.43
CA GLN A 138 -4.68 -4.12 1.32
C GLN A 138 -4.30 -3.60 2.71
N TYR A 139 -3.06 -3.84 3.15
CA TYR A 139 -2.53 -3.35 4.42
C TYR A 139 -1.73 -2.05 4.27
N THR A 140 -1.62 -1.52 3.05
CA THR A 140 -0.88 -0.27 2.79
C THR A 140 -1.65 0.91 3.37
N LEU A 141 -1.00 1.61 4.30
CA LEU A 141 -1.52 2.83 4.92
C LEU A 141 -1.16 4.06 4.10
N ASP A 142 0.09 4.15 3.66
CA ASP A 142 0.61 5.30 2.92
C ASP A 142 1.75 4.89 1.99
N ILE A 143 1.95 5.69 0.94
CA ILE A 143 3.05 5.53 -0.03
C ILE A 143 3.98 6.72 0.12
N MET A 144 5.18 6.43 0.64
CA MET A 144 6.18 7.46 0.93
C MET A 144 6.97 7.87 -0.31
N ASN A 145 7.26 6.90 -1.18
CA ASN A 145 8.04 7.13 -2.38
C ASN A 145 7.74 6.08 -3.45
N VAL A 146 7.87 6.47 -4.71
CA VAL A 146 7.75 5.58 -5.87
C VAL A 146 8.98 5.77 -6.74
N ASN A 147 9.68 4.68 -7.04
CA ASN A 147 10.80 4.66 -7.96
C ASN A 147 10.49 3.75 -9.14
N ILE A 148 11.01 4.11 -10.30
CA ILE A 148 11.02 3.24 -11.49
C ILE A 148 12.45 2.88 -11.86
N TYR A 149 12.64 1.70 -12.45
CA TYR A 149 13.90 1.30 -13.01
C TYR A 149 13.89 1.52 -14.52
N TRP A 150 14.85 2.31 -14.99
CA TRP A 150 15.11 2.52 -16.42
C TRP A 150 16.49 2.01 -16.76
N GLY A 151 16.54 0.85 -17.41
CA GLY A 151 17.77 0.08 -17.50
C GLY A 151 18.28 -0.26 -16.09
N ASN A 152 19.52 0.10 -15.79
CA ASN A 152 20.13 -0.11 -14.47
C ASN A 152 19.96 1.08 -13.51
N SER A 153 19.27 2.13 -13.94
CA SER A 153 19.12 3.35 -13.14
C SER A 153 17.79 3.36 -12.39
N ARG A 154 17.86 3.57 -11.07
CA ARG A 154 16.72 3.79 -10.20
C ARG A 154 16.36 5.28 -10.23
N ILE A 155 15.15 5.61 -10.69
CA ILE A 155 14.69 6.99 -10.88
C ILE A 155 13.49 7.23 -9.97
N PRO A 156 13.57 8.18 -9.02
CA PRO A 156 12.45 8.54 -8.18
C PRO A 156 11.41 9.32 -8.99
N LEU A 157 10.12 8.98 -8.82
CA LEU A 157 9.02 9.75 -9.34
C LEU A 157 8.71 10.93 -8.41
N ARG A 158 8.40 12.08 -8.99
CA ARG A 158 7.99 13.24 -8.22
C ARG A 158 6.54 13.11 -7.76
N TYR A 159 6.29 13.26 -6.47
CA TYR A 159 4.93 13.37 -5.97
C TYR A 159 4.30 14.70 -6.39
N LEU A 160 3.09 14.65 -6.94
CA LEU A 160 2.25 15.81 -7.23
C LEU A 160 0.87 15.59 -6.60
N PRO A 161 0.30 16.59 -5.90
CA PRO A 161 -1.08 16.52 -5.43
C PRO A 161 -2.04 16.22 -6.58
N TRP A 162 -3.08 15.43 -6.34
CA TRP A 162 -4.08 15.07 -7.36
C TRP A 162 -4.68 16.29 -8.07
N SER A 163 -4.94 17.37 -7.34
CA SER A 163 -5.45 18.63 -7.93
C SER A 163 -4.56 19.17 -9.05
N ASN A 164 -3.24 19.07 -8.87
CA ASN A 164 -2.27 19.54 -9.88
C ASN A 164 -2.22 18.60 -11.08
N VAL A 165 -2.20 17.28 -10.84
CA VAL A 165 -2.23 16.29 -11.91
C VAL A 165 -3.51 16.42 -12.71
N ASN A 166 -4.67 16.52 -12.06
CA ASN A 166 -5.97 16.64 -12.72
C ASN A 166 -6.09 17.95 -13.54
N ALA A 167 -5.54 19.05 -13.04
CA ALA A 167 -5.52 20.31 -13.80
C ALA A 167 -4.67 20.22 -15.08
N GLN A 168 -3.63 19.37 -15.07
CA GLN A 168 -2.71 19.19 -16.19
C GLN A 168 -3.08 18.00 -17.09
N LEU A 169 -4.02 17.13 -16.68
CA LEU A 169 -4.43 15.91 -17.41
C LEU A 169 -4.87 16.18 -18.85
N ARG A 170 -5.43 17.35 -19.15
CA ARG A 170 -5.76 17.75 -20.54
C ARG A 170 -4.57 17.68 -21.49
N TYR A 171 -3.36 17.88 -20.98
CA TYR A 171 -2.12 17.87 -21.76
C TYR A 171 -1.41 16.51 -21.70
N TRP A 172 -1.64 15.71 -20.65
CA TRP A 172 -0.93 14.46 -20.41
C TRP A 172 -1.72 13.22 -20.81
N GLN A 173 -3.03 13.36 -20.98
CA GLN A 173 -3.98 12.27 -21.18
C GLN A 173 -3.67 11.39 -22.40
N ASN A 174 -3.06 11.94 -23.45
CA ASN A 174 -2.68 11.23 -24.67
C ASN A 174 -1.15 11.11 -24.83
N TYR A 175 -0.39 11.50 -23.81
CA TYR A 175 1.06 11.46 -23.89
C TYR A 175 1.55 10.16 -23.27
N VAL A 176 2.11 9.30 -24.11
CA VAL A 176 2.71 8.03 -23.71
C VAL A 176 4.22 8.22 -23.62
N GLY A 177 4.82 7.80 -22.52
CA GLY A 177 6.24 7.96 -22.31
C GLY A 177 6.69 7.45 -20.95
N ARG A 178 7.95 7.69 -20.61
CA ARG A 178 8.48 7.31 -19.30
C ARG A 178 7.80 8.10 -18.19
N PRO A 179 7.24 7.44 -17.16
CA PRO A 179 6.66 8.12 -16.00
C PRO A 179 7.68 9.03 -15.29
N VAL A 180 7.24 10.20 -14.87
CA VAL A 180 8.05 11.24 -14.20
C VAL A 180 7.47 11.60 -12.85
N CYS A 181 6.15 11.54 -12.71
CA CYS A 181 5.45 11.90 -11.48
C CYS A 181 4.38 10.87 -11.13
N PHE A 182 3.97 10.92 -9.87
CA PHE A 182 2.85 10.13 -9.37
C PHE A 182 1.96 10.97 -8.45
N SER A 183 0.72 10.54 -8.31
CA SER A 183 -0.27 11.11 -7.40
C SER A 183 -1.07 10.01 -6.73
N THR A 184 -1.45 10.19 -5.49
CA THR A 184 -2.37 9.30 -4.79
C THR A 184 -3.81 9.77 -4.99
N TYR A 185 -4.72 8.83 -5.28
CA TYR A 185 -6.13 9.10 -5.45
C TYR A 185 -7.00 8.07 -4.72
N GLY A 186 -7.84 8.55 -3.84
CA GLY A 186 -8.71 7.68 -3.05
C GLY A 186 -7.94 6.69 -2.19
N GLN A 187 -8.56 5.57 -1.90
CA GLN A 187 -7.95 4.45 -1.20
C GLN A 187 -7.50 3.38 -2.20
N GLY A 188 -6.20 3.10 -2.20
CA GLY A 188 -5.66 1.99 -2.96
C GLY A 188 -5.23 2.29 -4.39
N GLN A 189 -5.29 3.53 -4.85
CA GLN A 189 -4.92 3.90 -6.22
C GLN A 189 -3.84 4.97 -6.26
N ILE A 190 -2.91 4.82 -7.19
CA ILE A 190 -1.98 5.87 -7.61
C ILE A 190 -2.09 6.09 -9.12
N TYR A 191 -1.95 7.33 -9.50
CA TYR A 191 -1.79 7.74 -10.89
C TYR A 191 -0.33 8.01 -11.17
N ILE A 192 0.16 7.49 -12.27
CA ILE A 192 1.50 7.79 -12.79
C ILE A 192 1.37 8.58 -14.09
N SER A 193 2.23 9.53 -14.29
CA SER A 193 2.18 10.38 -15.48
C SER A 193 3.60 10.67 -16.01
N PRO A 194 3.79 10.68 -17.32
CA PRO A 194 2.88 10.25 -18.38
C PRO A 194 2.51 8.77 -18.33
N VAL A 195 1.54 8.37 -19.19
CA VAL A 195 1.17 6.94 -19.33
C VAL A 195 2.40 6.13 -19.75
N PRO A 196 2.69 4.98 -19.11
CA PRO A 196 3.87 4.20 -19.44
C PRO A 196 3.88 3.74 -20.90
N ASP A 197 4.99 3.98 -21.60
CA ASP A 197 5.24 3.53 -22.98
C ASP A 197 5.72 2.07 -23.06
N GLN A 198 6.22 1.56 -21.95
CA GLN A 198 6.67 0.17 -21.81
C GLN A 198 6.49 -0.32 -20.38
N SER A 199 6.75 -1.58 -20.15
CA SER A 199 6.76 -2.13 -18.78
C SER A 199 8.02 -1.69 -18.04
N TYR A 200 7.84 -1.07 -16.87
CA TYR A 200 8.91 -0.67 -15.96
C TYR A 200 8.82 -1.45 -14.66
N TYR A 201 9.94 -1.93 -14.17
CA TYR A 201 10.00 -2.33 -12.77
C TYR A 201 9.80 -1.10 -11.89
N MET A 202 8.92 -1.22 -10.92
CA MET A 202 8.55 -0.15 -10.02
C MET A 202 8.73 -0.61 -8.58
N GLU A 203 9.29 0.26 -7.77
CA GLU A 203 9.47 0.06 -6.34
C GLU A 203 8.61 1.07 -5.58
N LEU A 204 7.72 0.55 -4.76
CA LEU A 204 6.87 1.33 -3.87
C LEU A 204 7.43 1.25 -2.45
N ASP A 205 7.82 2.36 -1.87
CA ASP A 205 8.15 2.48 -0.45
C ASP A 205 6.86 2.78 0.31
N THR A 206 6.34 1.80 1.00
CA THR A 206 5.01 1.85 1.63
C THR A 206 5.10 1.69 3.14
N VAL A 207 4.22 2.39 3.85
CA VAL A 207 3.90 2.11 5.25
C VAL A 207 2.75 1.12 5.26
N ILE A 208 2.93 -0.03 5.89
CA ILE A 208 1.91 -1.06 5.98
C ILE A 208 1.38 -1.22 7.40
N MET A 209 0.12 -1.63 7.51
CA MET A 209 -0.47 -1.99 8.79
C MET A 209 0.06 -3.35 9.25
N PRO A 210 0.22 -3.57 10.56
CA PRO A 210 0.69 -4.85 11.08
C PRO A 210 -0.37 -5.93 10.90
N THR A 211 0.05 -7.12 10.50
CA THR A 211 -0.83 -8.30 10.48
C THR A 211 -1.35 -8.59 11.89
N PRO A 212 -2.66 -8.80 12.09
CA PRO A 212 -3.22 -9.08 13.41
C PRO A 212 -2.58 -10.32 14.06
N LEU A 213 -2.19 -10.20 15.32
CA LEU A 213 -1.77 -11.33 16.14
C LEU A 213 -3.01 -12.16 16.53
N GLN A 214 -2.85 -13.48 16.58
CA GLN A 214 -3.95 -14.41 16.85
C GLN A 214 -3.66 -15.23 18.10
N THR A 215 -4.69 -15.51 18.88
CA THR A 215 -4.61 -16.38 20.07
C THR A 215 -4.27 -17.82 19.71
N SER A 216 -4.57 -18.27 18.50
CA SER A 216 -4.19 -19.60 17.99
C SER A 216 -2.68 -19.77 17.77
N ALA A 217 -1.93 -18.67 17.65
CA ALA A 217 -0.49 -18.67 17.42
C ALA A 217 0.23 -17.61 18.28
N PRO A 218 0.16 -17.70 19.63
CA PRO A 218 0.58 -16.63 20.54
C PRO A 218 2.09 -16.42 20.61
N SER A 219 2.88 -17.38 20.13
CA SER A 219 4.36 -17.32 20.08
C SER A 219 4.93 -16.71 18.80
N VAL A 220 4.09 -16.35 17.85
CA VAL A 220 4.54 -15.68 16.61
C VAL A 220 5.18 -14.33 16.96
N ILE A 221 6.36 -14.12 16.40
CA ILE A 221 7.12 -12.88 16.59
C ILE A 221 6.39 -11.73 15.88
N ASP A 222 6.22 -10.62 16.59
CA ASP A 222 5.62 -9.43 16.02
C ASP A 222 6.49 -8.83 14.90
N THR A 223 5.83 -8.33 13.88
CA THR A 223 6.46 -7.55 12.80
C THR A 223 6.98 -6.20 13.26
N ILE A 224 6.41 -5.64 14.34
CA ILE A 224 6.88 -4.41 14.97
C ILE A 224 8.11 -4.73 15.83
N VAL A 225 9.23 -4.04 15.58
CA VAL A 225 10.48 -4.23 16.31
C VAL A 225 10.67 -3.19 17.40
N ALA A 226 11.47 -3.53 18.41
CA ALA A 226 11.88 -2.55 19.43
C ALA A 226 12.63 -1.37 18.77
N PRO A 227 12.42 -0.11 19.22
CA PRO A 227 11.70 0.29 20.45
C PRO A 227 10.19 0.56 20.28
N TYR A 228 9.61 0.32 19.10
CA TYR A 228 8.22 0.62 18.81
C TYR A 228 7.22 -0.32 19.50
N THR A 229 7.69 -1.39 20.13
CA THR A 229 6.85 -2.35 20.87
C THR A 229 6.42 -1.81 22.24
N THR A 230 7.22 -0.95 22.88
CA THR A 230 6.95 -0.43 24.23
C THR A 230 5.62 0.34 24.33
N PRO A 231 5.24 1.24 23.41
CA PRO A 231 3.98 1.98 23.50
C PRO A 231 2.74 1.09 23.42
N VAL A 232 2.84 -0.12 22.82
CA VAL A 232 1.70 -1.00 22.55
C VAL A 232 0.96 -1.37 23.85
N ALA A 233 1.71 -1.78 24.89
CA ALA A 233 1.13 -2.21 26.16
C ALA A 233 0.36 -1.05 26.85
N PHE A 234 0.87 0.17 26.79
CA PHE A 234 0.22 1.34 27.40
C PHE A 234 -1.08 1.71 26.70
N TYR A 235 -1.13 1.65 25.36
CA TYR A 235 -2.37 1.92 24.63
C TYR A 235 -3.42 0.81 24.82
N ALA A 236 -3.00 -0.45 24.90
CA ALA A 236 -3.90 -1.55 25.22
C ALA A 236 -4.48 -1.41 26.64
N ALA A 237 -3.66 -1.06 27.64
CA ALA A 237 -4.10 -0.78 29.00
C ALA A 237 -5.05 0.43 29.07
N TYR A 238 -4.77 1.48 28.29
CA TYR A 238 -5.69 2.63 28.12
C TYR A 238 -7.09 2.17 27.68
N LYS A 239 -7.17 1.32 26.63
CA LYS A 239 -8.46 0.83 26.12
C LYS A 239 -9.21 -0.02 27.17
N ALA A 240 -8.50 -0.88 27.87
CA ALA A 240 -9.05 -1.70 28.93
C ALA A 240 -9.66 -0.83 30.04
N LYS A 241 -8.90 0.15 30.56
CA LYS A 241 -9.38 1.07 31.61
C LYS A 241 -10.50 2.01 31.14
N TYR A 242 -10.49 2.37 29.86
CA TYR A 242 -11.58 3.14 29.28
C TYR A 242 -12.91 2.35 29.27
N LYS A 243 -12.85 1.03 28.99
CA LYS A 243 -14.01 0.13 29.07
C LYS A 243 -14.51 -0.02 30.52
N GLU A 244 -13.63 -0.07 31.52
CA GLU A 244 -13.99 -0.08 32.93
C GLU A 244 -14.63 1.23 33.42
N GLN A 245 -14.70 2.26 32.57
CA GLN A 245 -15.13 3.61 32.93
C GLN A 245 -14.20 4.31 33.96
N SER A 246 -12.99 3.79 34.16
CA SER A 246 -11.95 4.39 34.99
C SER A 246 -11.18 5.46 34.20
N TYR A 247 -11.84 6.53 33.83
CA TYR A 247 -11.32 7.55 32.90
C TYR A 247 -10.05 8.24 33.39
N GLY A 248 -9.90 8.42 34.70
CA GLY A 248 -8.70 9.02 35.30
C GLY A 248 -7.44 8.17 35.06
N GLU A 249 -7.54 6.85 35.32
CA GLU A 249 -6.44 5.91 35.06
C GLU A 249 -6.20 5.73 33.56
N ALA A 250 -7.26 5.67 32.77
CA ALA A 250 -7.16 5.60 31.32
C ALA A 250 -6.35 6.77 30.75
N GLU A 251 -6.61 8.00 31.18
CA GLU A 251 -5.88 9.17 30.67
C GLU A 251 -4.39 9.15 31.06
N ILE A 252 -4.02 8.60 32.23
CA ILE A 252 -2.62 8.40 32.62
C ILE A 252 -1.92 7.47 31.62
N TYR A 253 -2.53 6.30 31.28
CA TYR A 253 -1.96 5.38 30.31
C TYR A 253 -1.84 5.99 28.90
N LYS A 254 -2.79 6.82 28.49
CA LYS A 254 -2.73 7.53 27.21
C LYS A 254 -1.59 8.57 27.19
N GLN A 255 -1.37 9.26 28.30
CA GLN A 255 -0.23 10.19 28.40
C GLN A 255 1.11 9.46 28.35
N GLU A 256 1.24 8.32 29.06
CA GLU A 256 2.44 7.49 28.99
C GLU A 256 2.66 6.94 27.56
N TYR A 257 1.60 6.48 26.89
CA TYR A 257 1.68 6.13 25.46
C TYR A 257 2.28 7.26 24.63
N SER A 258 1.75 8.47 24.76
CA SER A 258 2.20 9.64 23.99
C SER A 258 3.66 9.98 24.28
N LYS A 259 4.11 9.89 25.54
CA LYS A 259 5.51 10.09 25.92
C LYS A 259 6.41 9.06 25.25
N HIS A 260 6.02 7.77 25.27
CA HIS A 260 6.81 6.72 24.65
C HIS A 260 6.89 6.86 23.13
N VAL A 261 5.77 7.20 22.46
CA VAL A 261 5.76 7.48 21.01
C VAL A 261 6.71 8.63 20.67
N ASN A 262 6.63 9.74 21.38
CA ASN A 262 7.49 10.89 21.17
C ASN A 262 8.99 10.57 21.42
N ALA A 263 9.27 9.81 22.48
CA ALA A 263 10.64 9.37 22.79
C ALA A 263 11.24 8.50 21.68
N VAL A 264 10.43 7.56 21.17
CA VAL A 264 10.84 6.68 20.07
C VAL A 264 11.06 7.46 18.78
N GLN A 265 10.13 8.36 18.41
CA GLN A 265 10.29 9.21 17.24
C GLN A 265 11.55 10.06 17.32
N ASN A 266 11.79 10.73 18.44
CA ASN A 266 12.98 11.54 18.66
C ASN A 266 14.28 10.72 18.58
N SER A 267 14.29 9.49 19.13
CA SER A 267 15.47 8.63 19.09
C SER A 267 15.86 8.17 17.69
N VAL A 268 14.85 8.00 16.80
CA VAL A 268 15.08 7.58 15.42
C VAL A 268 15.52 8.76 14.54
N PHE A 269 14.95 9.94 14.75
CA PHE A 269 15.32 11.13 13.97
C PHE A 269 16.73 11.65 14.28
N THR A 270 17.18 11.57 15.52
CA THR A 270 18.53 12.02 15.92
C THR A 270 19.65 11.18 15.33
N ARG A 271 19.37 9.99 14.82
CA ARG A 271 20.36 9.11 14.17
C ARG A 271 20.49 9.32 12.66
N ARG A 272 19.74 10.23 12.06
CA ARG A 272 19.95 10.57 10.64
C ARG A 272 21.24 11.35 10.51
N ILE A 273 22.24 10.74 9.91
CA ILE A 273 23.45 11.46 9.47
C ILE A 273 22.97 12.44 8.38
N PRO A 274 23.22 13.75 8.53
CA PRO A 274 22.90 14.69 7.47
C PRO A 274 23.60 14.24 6.19
N ASP A 275 22.86 14.22 5.08
CA ASP A 275 23.47 13.97 3.79
C ASP A 275 24.53 15.07 3.54
N PRO A 276 25.83 14.72 3.40
CA PRO A 276 26.87 15.72 3.20
C PRO A 276 26.71 16.49 1.87
N TYR A 277 25.82 16.01 0.99
CA TYR A 277 25.51 16.65 -0.29
C TYR A 277 24.20 17.46 -0.28
N SER A 278 23.43 17.41 0.80
CA SER A 278 22.29 18.30 1.01
C SER A 278 22.78 19.66 1.53
N SER A 279 23.42 20.44 0.69
CA SER A 279 23.60 21.85 1.01
C SER A 279 22.27 22.56 0.84
N PRO A 280 21.80 23.31 1.84
CA PRO A 280 20.66 24.20 1.66
C PRO A 280 21.09 25.32 0.69
N TYR A 281 20.48 25.34 -0.50
CA TYR A 281 20.45 26.51 -1.37
C TYR A 281 19.21 27.32 -1.05
#